data_a91211e68fe5bd94919d04632cca203f
#
_entry.id   a91211e68fe5bd94919d04632cca203f
#
_cell.length_a   1.000
_cell.length_b   1.000
_cell.length_c   1.000
_cell.angle_alpha   90.00
_cell.angle_beta   90.00
_cell.angle_gamma   90.00
#
_symmetry.space_group_name_H-M   'P 1'
#
loop_
_entity.id
_entity.type
_entity.pdbx_description
1 polymer ?
#
loop_
_entity_poly.entity_id
_entity_poly.type
_entity_poly.pdbx_seq_one_letter_code
_entity_poly.pdbx_strand_id
1 'polypeptide(L)'
;MRANAEVLILEDDAETLDELRAHFLRKRLHPLAARSAAHAVSCLRNNAESTRPVLAVIDWDLSKAVDQTLTSSDVLALLARELPDCLTIVYSANIDSFRVRSEIHRSHPRAWLHDKRDGDVSLIDRVDRILDLTVEDLRIKDGSVVIHLPTMAEHHHREAVRLVVHYPELVTFHSDTATKAVRRFGDWLSRNGSRVAVVSHGNRKYRLASRP
;
A
#
# COMPACT_ATOMS: atom_id res chain seq x y z
N MET A 1 -6.26 8.23 12.81
CA MET A 1 -7.09 7.72 11.68
C MET A 1 -8.50 8.29 11.78
N ARG A 2 -9.08 8.78 10.69
CA ARG A 2 -10.48 9.27 10.71
C ARG A 2 -11.40 8.08 10.96
N ALA A 3 -12.21 8.10 12.02
CA ALA A 3 -13.31 7.15 12.20
C ALA A 3 -14.18 7.21 10.93
N ASN A 4 -14.55 6.05 10.36
CA ASN A 4 -15.31 5.89 9.13
C ASN A 4 -14.53 6.08 7.81
N ALA A 5 -13.20 5.98 7.80
CA ALA A 5 -12.45 5.95 6.54
C ALA A 5 -12.84 4.70 5.73
N GLU A 6 -12.99 4.87 4.42
CA GLU A 6 -13.35 3.77 3.52
C GLU A 6 -12.11 2.97 3.10
N VAL A 7 -12.32 1.66 2.92
CA VAL A 7 -11.31 0.72 2.40
C VAL A 7 -11.93 -0.08 1.28
N LEU A 8 -11.36 0.00 0.08
CA LEU A 8 -11.78 -0.86 -1.04
C LEU A 8 -11.15 -2.24 -0.87
N ILE A 9 -11.97 -3.29 -1.01
CA ILE A 9 -11.53 -4.68 -1.08
C ILE A 9 -12.03 -5.25 -2.40
N LEU A 10 -11.12 -5.72 -3.23
CA LEU A 10 -11.43 -6.49 -4.44
C LEU A 10 -10.91 -7.90 -4.28
N GLU A 11 -11.80 -8.86 -4.10
CA GLU A 11 -11.51 -10.27 -3.89
C GLU A 11 -12.70 -11.12 -4.37
N ASP A 12 -12.48 -12.10 -5.22
CA ASP A 12 -13.54 -12.95 -5.77
C ASP A 12 -13.82 -14.19 -4.91
N ASP A 13 -12.88 -14.59 -4.06
CA ASP A 13 -13.10 -15.62 -3.05
C ASP A 13 -13.95 -15.07 -1.89
N ALA A 14 -15.11 -15.71 -1.64
CA ALA A 14 -16.07 -15.21 -0.66
C ALA A 14 -15.55 -15.28 0.78
N GLU A 15 -14.79 -16.33 1.12
CA GLU A 15 -14.28 -16.55 2.47
C GLU A 15 -13.22 -15.51 2.82
N THR A 16 -12.24 -15.34 1.93
CA THR A 16 -11.18 -14.31 2.06
C THR A 16 -11.78 -12.89 2.12
N LEU A 17 -12.77 -12.61 1.27
CA LEU A 17 -13.46 -11.32 1.28
C LEU A 17 -14.14 -11.04 2.63
N ASP A 18 -14.86 -12.03 3.16
CA ASP A 18 -15.57 -11.90 4.44
C ASP A 18 -14.60 -11.72 5.62
N GLU A 19 -13.46 -12.41 5.61
CA GLU A 19 -12.41 -12.26 6.63
C GLU A 19 -11.82 -10.84 6.61
N LEU A 20 -11.42 -10.34 5.44
CA LEU A 20 -10.89 -8.98 5.28
C LEU A 20 -11.94 -7.94 5.70
N ARG A 21 -13.20 -8.13 5.27
CA ARG A 21 -14.31 -7.26 5.65
C ARG A 21 -14.51 -7.21 7.16
N ALA A 22 -14.56 -8.37 7.82
CA ALA A 22 -14.70 -8.47 9.26
C ALA A 22 -13.53 -7.79 9.99
N HIS A 23 -12.30 -7.95 9.48
CA HIS A 23 -11.13 -7.29 10.04
C HIS A 23 -11.26 -5.77 10.00
N PHE A 24 -11.61 -5.18 8.84
CA PHE A 24 -11.77 -3.73 8.71
C PHE A 24 -12.91 -3.17 9.56
N LEU A 25 -14.03 -3.88 9.66
CA LEU A 25 -15.14 -3.49 10.55
C LEU A 25 -14.69 -3.43 12.02
N ARG A 26 -13.90 -4.42 12.49
CA ARG A 26 -13.33 -4.38 13.85
C ARG A 26 -12.42 -3.17 14.08
N LYS A 27 -11.78 -2.68 13.03
CA LYS A 27 -10.94 -1.45 13.03
C LYS A 27 -11.76 -0.15 12.90
N ARG A 28 -13.10 -0.23 12.87
CA ARG A 28 -14.02 0.90 12.65
C ARG A 28 -13.79 1.60 11.31
N LEU A 29 -13.40 0.83 10.30
CA LEU A 29 -13.30 1.27 8.92
C LEU A 29 -14.54 0.81 8.16
N HIS A 30 -14.87 1.49 7.07
CA HIS A 30 -15.99 1.15 6.20
C HIS A 30 -15.51 0.39 4.96
N PRO A 31 -15.64 -0.96 4.91
CA PRO A 31 -15.19 -1.74 3.77
C PRO A 31 -16.16 -1.62 2.59
N LEU A 32 -15.65 -1.20 1.44
CA LEU A 32 -16.29 -1.29 0.13
C LEU A 32 -15.85 -2.62 -0.50
N ALA A 33 -16.65 -3.66 -0.28
CA ALA A 33 -16.32 -5.02 -0.71
C ALA A 33 -16.85 -5.31 -2.12
N ALA A 34 -15.97 -5.72 -3.01
CA ALA A 34 -16.28 -6.03 -4.41
C ALA A 34 -15.76 -7.42 -4.78
N ARG A 35 -16.59 -8.23 -5.45
CA ARG A 35 -16.24 -9.56 -5.95
C ARG A 35 -15.86 -9.59 -7.43
N SER A 36 -15.88 -8.44 -8.10
CA SER A 36 -15.41 -8.28 -9.47
C SER A 36 -14.85 -6.88 -9.69
N ALA A 37 -13.99 -6.74 -10.70
CA ALA A 37 -13.42 -5.46 -11.06
C ALA A 37 -14.51 -4.43 -11.47
N ALA A 38 -15.55 -4.87 -12.17
CA ALA A 38 -16.68 -4.02 -12.54
C ALA A 38 -17.41 -3.47 -11.30
N HIS A 39 -17.63 -4.32 -10.28
CA HIS A 39 -18.23 -3.88 -9.03
C HIS A 39 -17.31 -2.91 -8.28
N ALA A 40 -16.01 -3.17 -8.21
CA ALA A 40 -15.04 -2.24 -7.60
C ALA A 40 -15.06 -0.86 -8.26
N VAL A 41 -15.08 -0.81 -9.60
CA VAL A 41 -15.19 0.45 -10.36
C VAL A 41 -16.51 1.17 -10.05
N SER A 42 -17.62 0.42 -9.94
CA SER A 42 -18.92 0.99 -9.56
C SER A 42 -18.87 1.59 -8.15
N CYS A 43 -18.29 0.90 -7.19
CA CYS A 43 -18.10 1.42 -5.83
C CYS A 43 -17.30 2.73 -5.83
N LEU A 44 -16.18 2.78 -6.57
CA LEU A 44 -15.34 3.98 -6.64
C LEU A 44 -16.05 5.18 -7.27
N ARG A 45 -16.88 4.94 -8.30
CA ARG A 45 -17.61 6.00 -9.00
C ARG A 45 -18.81 6.54 -8.21
N ASN A 46 -19.54 5.64 -7.56
CA ASN A 46 -20.76 6.01 -6.82
C ASN A 46 -20.45 6.77 -5.52
N ASN A 47 -19.26 6.58 -4.96
CA ASN A 47 -18.84 7.23 -3.73
C ASN A 47 -17.96 8.48 -3.96
N ALA A 48 -17.82 8.94 -5.20
CA ALA A 48 -16.90 10.03 -5.57
C ALA A 48 -17.18 11.36 -4.85
N GLU A 49 -18.38 11.58 -4.33
CA GLU A 49 -18.76 12.84 -3.67
C GLU A 49 -18.67 12.82 -2.15
N SER A 50 -18.68 11.64 -1.50
CA SER A 50 -18.81 11.57 -0.04
C SER A 50 -17.54 11.15 0.69
N THR A 51 -16.87 10.10 0.25
CA THR A 51 -15.67 9.58 0.89
C THR A 51 -14.80 8.86 -0.13
N ARG A 52 -13.48 9.07 -0.05
CA ARG A 52 -12.50 8.39 -0.90
C ARG A 52 -11.80 7.32 -0.08
N PRO A 53 -11.65 6.09 -0.59
CA PRO A 53 -10.94 5.05 0.14
C PRO A 53 -9.49 5.50 0.41
N VAL A 54 -9.08 5.30 1.66
CA VAL A 54 -7.69 5.58 2.10
C VAL A 54 -6.75 4.41 1.81
N LEU A 55 -7.33 3.22 1.65
CA LEU A 55 -6.62 1.98 1.35
C LEU A 55 -7.44 1.16 0.35
N ALA A 56 -6.73 0.51 -0.59
CA ALA A 56 -7.29 -0.51 -1.46
C ALA A 56 -6.48 -1.80 -1.32
N VAL A 57 -7.18 -2.92 -1.12
CA VAL A 57 -6.63 -4.28 -1.11
C VAL A 57 -7.19 -5.00 -2.32
N ILE A 58 -6.33 -5.32 -3.27
CA ILE A 58 -6.71 -5.78 -4.61
C ILE A 58 -6.14 -7.16 -4.87
N ASP A 59 -7.01 -8.17 -5.03
CA ASP A 59 -6.59 -9.43 -5.63
C ASP A 59 -6.26 -9.23 -7.10
N TRP A 60 -5.12 -9.75 -7.52
CA TRP A 60 -4.71 -9.73 -8.92
C TRP A 60 -5.45 -10.77 -9.74
N ASP A 61 -5.73 -11.93 -9.16
CA ASP A 61 -6.25 -13.14 -9.83
C ASP A 61 -7.76 -13.31 -9.56
N LEU A 62 -8.59 -12.66 -10.34
CA LEU A 62 -10.06 -12.73 -10.22
C LEU A 62 -10.64 -13.90 -11.06
N SER A 63 -10.11 -15.11 -10.90
CA SER A 63 -10.50 -16.26 -11.72
C SER A 63 -11.91 -16.79 -11.40
N LYS A 64 -12.43 -16.50 -10.20
CA LYS A 64 -13.75 -16.91 -9.74
C LYS A 64 -14.82 -15.80 -9.94
N ALA A 65 -14.41 -14.63 -10.42
CA ALA A 65 -15.35 -13.52 -10.63
C ALA A 65 -16.37 -13.88 -11.73
N VAL A 66 -17.64 -13.62 -11.45
CA VAL A 66 -18.76 -13.88 -12.39
C VAL A 66 -18.69 -12.90 -13.57
N ASP A 67 -18.27 -11.66 -13.32
CA ASP A 67 -18.11 -10.63 -14.34
C ASP A 67 -16.61 -10.37 -14.56
N GLN A 68 -16.15 -10.66 -15.77
CA GLN A 68 -14.77 -10.49 -16.20
C GLN A 68 -14.62 -9.43 -17.30
N THR A 69 -15.58 -8.52 -17.42
CA THR A 69 -15.53 -7.40 -18.39
C THR A 69 -14.41 -6.42 -18.08
N LEU A 70 -14.05 -6.28 -16.82
CA LEU A 70 -12.90 -5.51 -16.33
C LEU A 70 -11.95 -6.40 -15.53
N THR A 71 -10.70 -6.00 -15.44
CA THR A 71 -9.63 -6.71 -14.74
C THR A 71 -9.14 -5.92 -13.51
N SER A 72 -8.35 -6.55 -12.65
CA SER A 72 -7.66 -5.86 -11.55
C SER A 72 -6.75 -4.73 -12.06
N SER A 73 -6.18 -4.88 -13.27
CA SER A 73 -5.38 -3.84 -13.92
C SER A 73 -6.19 -2.56 -14.20
N ASP A 74 -7.46 -2.70 -14.60
CA ASP A 74 -8.35 -1.56 -14.87
C ASP A 74 -8.69 -0.81 -13.57
N VAL A 75 -8.93 -1.54 -12.47
CA VAL A 75 -9.15 -0.94 -11.14
C VAL A 75 -7.90 -0.21 -10.66
N LEU A 76 -6.71 -0.82 -10.83
CA LEU A 76 -5.44 -0.20 -10.46
C LEU A 76 -5.16 1.08 -11.26
N ALA A 77 -5.42 1.07 -12.56
CA ALA A 77 -5.27 2.26 -13.40
C ALA A 77 -6.23 3.39 -12.98
N LEU A 78 -7.46 3.03 -12.59
CA LEU A 78 -8.44 3.98 -12.07
C LEU A 78 -7.96 4.59 -10.74
N LEU A 79 -7.51 3.76 -9.79
CA LEU A 79 -6.97 4.21 -8.50
C LEU A 79 -5.77 5.15 -8.71
N ALA A 80 -4.82 4.78 -9.55
CA ALA A 80 -3.64 5.58 -9.82
C ALA A 80 -3.97 6.96 -10.41
N ARG A 81 -5.01 7.04 -11.25
CA ARG A 81 -5.43 8.25 -11.94
C ARG A 81 -6.29 9.15 -11.06
N GLU A 82 -7.29 8.59 -10.39
CA GLU A 82 -8.33 9.36 -9.70
C GLU A 82 -8.10 9.49 -8.20
N LEU A 83 -7.37 8.54 -7.61
CA LEU A 83 -7.08 8.46 -6.17
C LEU A 83 -5.59 8.21 -5.91
N PRO A 84 -4.69 9.09 -6.35
CA PRO A 84 -3.25 8.87 -6.26
C PRO A 84 -2.73 8.75 -4.81
N ASP A 85 -3.48 9.24 -3.83
CA ASP A 85 -3.15 9.17 -2.40
C ASP A 85 -3.72 7.92 -1.72
N CYS A 86 -4.55 7.12 -2.42
CA CYS A 86 -5.03 5.85 -1.91
C CYS A 86 -3.87 4.85 -1.81
N LEU A 87 -3.60 4.37 -0.60
CA LEU A 87 -2.62 3.32 -0.39
C LEU A 87 -3.16 2.03 -1.01
N THR A 88 -2.39 1.41 -1.91
CA THR A 88 -2.87 0.25 -2.67
C THR A 88 -1.96 -0.94 -2.46
N ILE A 89 -2.53 -2.04 -1.96
CA ILE A 89 -1.88 -3.35 -1.87
C ILE A 89 -2.46 -4.23 -2.96
N VAL A 90 -1.58 -4.83 -3.76
CA VAL A 90 -1.95 -5.90 -4.70
C VAL A 90 -1.38 -7.20 -4.18
N TYR A 91 -2.22 -8.21 -4.02
CA TYR A 91 -1.79 -9.52 -3.59
C TYR A 91 -2.13 -10.60 -4.66
N SER A 92 -1.22 -11.57 -4.81
CA SER A 92 -1.32 -12.62 -5.82
C SER A 92 -0.39 -13.78 -5.48
N ALA A 93 -0.80 -15.00 -5.80
CA ALA A 93 0.06 -16.16 -5.72
C ALA A 93 1.19 -16.15 -6.77
N ASN A 94 1.04 -15.34 -7.83
CA ASN A 94 1.99 -15.21 -8.94
C ASN A 94 2.82 -13.94 -8.88
N ILE A 95 2.94 -13.32 -7.70
CA ILE A 95 3.60 -12.02 -7.54
C ILE A 95 5.09 -12.03 -7.92
N ASP A 96 5.74 -13.17 -7.91
CA ASP A 96 7.14 -13.33 -8.34
C ASP A 96 7.32 -13.27 -9.85
N SER A 97 6.26 -13.48 -10.64
CA SER A 97 6.29 -13.39 -12.09
C SER A 97 6.68 -11.98 -12.54
N PHE A 98 7.73 -11.87 -13.33
CA PHE A 98 8.15 -10.59 -13.92
C PHE A 98 7.03 -9.93 -14.73
N ARG A 99 6.23 -10.74 -15.45
CA ARG A 99 5.09 -10.25 -16.24
C ARG A 99 4.04 -9.60 -15.33
N VAL A 100 3.63 -10.30 -14.27
CA VAL A 100 2.64 -9.80 -13.29
C VAL A 100 3.12 -8.51 -12.64
N ARG A 101 4.35 -8.48 -12.14
CA ARG A 101 4.93 -7.26 -11.54
C ARG A 101 4.98 -6.09 -12.51
N SER A 102 5.40 -6.34 -13.75
CA SER A 102 5.50 -5.29 -14.76
C SER A 102 4.14 -4.72 -15.13
N GLU A 103 3.11 -5.56 -15.19
CA GLU A 103 1.75 -5.16 -15.47
C GLU A 103 1.15 -4.34 -14.31
N ILE A 104 1.30 -4.81 -13.08
CA ILE A 104 0.88 -4.05 -11.88
C ILE A 104 1.58 -2.69 -11.84
N HIS A 105 2.90 -2.64 -12.02
CA HIS A 105 3.64 -1.37 -12.00
C HIS A 105 3.27 -0.42 -13.14
N ARG A 106 2.86 -0.95 -14.29
CA ARG A 106 2.37 -0.13 -15.39
C ARG A 106 1.04 0.52 -15.05
N SER A 107 0.13 -0.26 -14.44
CA SER A 107 -1.21 0.19 -14.08
C SER A 107 -1.21 1.09 -12.83
N HIS A 108 -0.37 0.76 -11.85
CA HIS A 108 -0.27 1.51 -10.59
C HIS A 108 1.17 1.48 -10.05
N PRO A 109 2.03 2.45 -10.42
CA PRO A 109 3.45 2.45 -10.05
C PRO A 109 3.73 2.47 -8.55
N ARG A 110 2.76 2.84 -7.73
CA ARG A 110 2.87 2.97 -6.27
C ARG A 110 2.26 1.80 -5.51
N ALA A 111 1.68 0.82 -6.21
CA ALA A 111 1.09 -0.34 -5.57
C ALA A 111 2.14 -1.16 -4.79
N TRP A 112 1.75 -1.62 -3.62
CA TRP A 112 2.48 -2.57 -2.80
C TRP A 112 2.17 -3.97 -3.29
N LEU A 113 3.20 -4.82 -3.32
CA LEU A 113 3.04 -6.20 -3.73
C LEU A 113 3.09 -7.10 -2.50
N HIS A 114 2.14 -8.03 -2.38
CA HIS A 114 2.07 -9.03 -1.34
C HIS A 114 1.89 -10.40 -1.96
N ASP A 115 2.62 -11.40 -1.44
CA ASP A 115 2.52 -12.78 -1.90
C ASP A 115 1.39 -13.50 -1.14
N LYS A 116 0.40 -14.04 -1.85
CA LYS A 116 -0.68 -14.84 -1.23
C LYS A 116 -0.15 -16.06 -0.48
N ARG A 117 0.99 -16.60 -0.88
CA ARG A 117 1.62 -17.75 -0.22
C ARG A 117 2.13 -17.45 1.20
N ASP A 118 2.32 -16.17 1.54
CA ASP A 118 2.66 -15.75 2.89
C ASP A 118 1.47 -15.85 3.87
N GLY A 119 0.27 -16.12 3.35
CA GLY A 119 -0.96 -16.32 4.10
C GLY A 119 -1.69 -15.02 4.46
N ASP A 120 -2.97 -15.16 4.83
CA ASP A 120 -3.86 -14.03 5.11
C ASP A 120 -3.45 -13.25 6.36
N VAL A 121 -2.92 -13.93 7.37
CA VAL A 121 -2.38 -13.27 8.59
C VAL A 121 -1.29 -12.28 8.23
N SER A 122 -0.38 -12.64 7.33
CA SER A 122 0.68 -11.74 6.86
C SER A 122 0.12 -10.54 6.07
N LEU A 123 -0.95 -10.75 5.28
CA LEU A 123 -1.65 -9.65 4.60
C LEU A 123 -2.31 -8.71 5.62
N ILE A 124 -3.01 -9.26 6.61
CA ILE A 124 -3.66 -8.50 7.68
C ILE A 124 -2.62 -7.69 8.48
N ASP A 125 -1.51 -8.30 8.87
CA ASP A 125 -0.42 -7.60 9.56
C ASP A 125 0.16 -6.45 8.72
N ARG A 126 0.29 -6.66 7.42
CA ARG A 126 0.76 -5.62 6.50
C ARG A 126 -0.26 -4.50 6.36
N VAL A 127 -1.54 -4.83 6.22
CA VAL A 127 -2.64 -3.87 6.22
C VAL A 127 -2.63 -3.03 7.50
N ASP A 128 -2.53 -3.67 8.65
CA ASP A 128 -2.49 -2.98 9.95
C ASP A 128 -1.31 -2.00 10.05
N ARG A 129 -0.13 -2.43 9.61
CA ARG A 129 1.05 -1.55 9.54
C ARG A 129 0.82 -0.35 8.62
N ILE A 130 0.12 -0.54 7.50
CA ILE A 130 -0.20 0.54 6.56
C ILE A 130 -1.29 1.45 7.11
N LEU A 131 -2.30 0.93 7.80
CA LEU A 131 -3.36 1.71 8.42
C LEU A 131 -2.87 2.55 9.61
N ASP A 132 -1.78 2.16 10.25
CA ASP A 132 -1.08 3.00 11.22
C ASP A 132 -0.39 4.20 10.55
N LEU A 133 -0.29 4.21 9.19
CA LEU A 133 0.17 5.34 8.40
C LEU A 133 -1.04 6.21 8.06
N THR A 134 -1.09 7.43 8.53
CA THR A 134 -2.07 8.39 8.02
C THR A 134 -1.55 8.98 6.71
N VAL A 135 -2.45 9.35 5.79
CA VAL A 135 -2.09 10.00 4.53
C VAL A 135 -1.33 11.31 4.76
N GLU A 136 -1.52 11.92 5.92
CA GLU A 136 -0.89 13.17 6.31
C GLU A 136 0.39 12.96 7.14
N ASP A 137 0.49 11.84 7.88
CA ASP A 137 1.58 11.59 8.83
C ASP A 137 2.09 10.16 8.74
N LEU A 138 3.37 9.99 8.50
CA LEU A 138 4.07 8.72 8.67
C LEU A 138 4.48 8.59 10.15
N ARG A 139 3.83 7.69 10.88
CA ARG A 139 4.21 7.40 12.27
C ARG A 139 5.02 6.10 12.32
N ILE A 140 6.21 6.17 12.89
CA ILE A 140 6.95 4.98 13.28
C ILE A 140 6.37 4.48 14.60
N LYS A 141 6.19 3.17 14.76
CA LYS A 141 5.48 2.52 15.89
C LYS A 141 5.96 2.89 17.30
N ASP A 142 7.17 3.39 17.46
CA ASP A 142 7.70 3.86 18.75
C ASP A 142 7.19 5.26 19.16
N GLY A 143 6.33 5.85 18.33
CA GLY A 143 5.71 7.14 18.59
C GLY A 143 6.66 8.34 18.54
N SER A 144 7.94 8.12 18.23
CA SER A 144 8.97 9.16 18.35
C SER A 144 9.14 10.03 17.12
N VAL A 145 8.58 9.65 15.96
CA VAL A 145 8.72 10.41 14.72
C VAL A 145 7.42 10.45 13.94
N VAL A 146 6.96 11.66 13.68
CA VAL A 146 5.90 11.95 12.72
C VAL A 146 6.55 12.56 11.48
N ILE A 147 6.38 11.92 10.32
CA ILE A 147 6.90 12.39 9.04
C ILE A 147 5.72 12.87 8.21
N HIS A 148 5.70 14.17 7.90
CA HIS A 148 4.67 14.76 7.04
C HIS A 148 5.00 14.48 5.57
N LEU A 149 4.31 13.51 4.97
CA LEU A 149 4.51 13.10 3.59
C LEU A 149 4.19 14.17 2.53
N PRO A 150 3.21 15.07 2.72
CA PRO A 150 2.90 16.12 1.75
C PRO A 150 4.08 17.04 1.41
N THR A 151 5.07 17.13 2.29
CA THR A 151 6.27 17.96 2.07
C THR A 151 7.34 17.25 1.27
N MET A 152 7.16 15.98 0.93
CA MET A 152 8.10 15.19 0.15
C MET A 152 7.73 15.18 -1.33
N ALA A 153 8.74 15.24 -2.19
CA ALA A 153 8.54 15.03 -3.62
C ALA A 153 7.94 13.62 -3.86
N GLU A 154 6.94 13.55 -4.71
CA GLU A 154 6.09 12.38 -4.95
C GLU A 154 6.86 11.08 -5.23
N HIS A 155 7.96 11.18 -5.99
CA HIS A 155 8.80 10.03 -6.34
C HIS A 155 9.64 9.48 -5.18
N HIS A 156 9.76 10.22 -4.07
CA HIS A 156 10.41 9.73 -2.84
C HIS A 156 9.42 9.05 -1.89
N HIS A 157 8.14 9.34 -2.04
CA HIS A 157 7.07 8.93 -1.15
C HIS A 157 7.00 7.40 -1.02
N ARG A 158 6.97 6.71 -2.13
CA ARG A 158 6.88 5.25 -2.20
C ARG A 158 7.99 4.55 -1.41
N GLU A 159 9.23 4.99 -1.60
CA GLU A 159 10.38 4.33 -0.99
C GLU A 159 10.50 4.69 0.50
N ALA A 160 10.08 5.88 0.88
CA ALA A 160 9.95 6.29 2.27
C ALA A 160 8.92 5.41 3.01
N VAL A 161 7.73 5.26 2.44
CA VAL A 161 6.67 4.42 2.99
C VAL A 161 7.16 2.98 3.16
N ARG A 162 7.83 2.39 2.15
CA ARG A 162 8.40 1.03 2.27
C ARG A 162 9.33 0.88 3.46
N LEU A 163 10.24 1.82 3.68
CA LEU A 163 11.15 1.78 4.83
C LEU A 163 10.42 1.89 6.16
N VAL A 164 9.38 2.71 6.24
CA VAL A 164 8.63 2.91 7.48
C VAL A 164 7.78 1.68 7.82
N VAL A 165 7.09 1.11 6.83
CA VAL A 165 6.26 -0.09 7.03
C VAL A 165 7.09 -1.29 7.49
N HIS A 166 8.30 -1.43 6.97
CA HIS A 166 9.20 -2.51 7.34
C HIS A 166 10.12 -2.20 8.53
N TYR A 167 9.95 -1.04 9.18
CA TYR A 167 10.76 -0.72 10.36
C TYR A 167 10.56 -1.77 11.48
N PRO A 168 11.64 -2.26 12.10
CA PRO A 168 13.08 -1.96 11.92
C PRO A 168 13.80 -2.87 10.90
N GLU A 169 13.09 -3.61 10.08
CA GLU A 169 13.60 -4.63 9.16
C GLU A 169 14.43 -4.05 8.00
N LEU A 170 15.25 -4.88 7.40
CA LEU A 170 16.00 -4.55 6.20
C LEU A 170 15.12 -4.65 4.95
N VAL A 171 15.08 -3.60 4.15
CA VAL A 171 14.38 -3.55 2.87
C VAL A 171 15.37 -3.55 1.72
N THR A 172 15.18 -4.45 0.75
CA THR A 172 15.99 -4.49 -0.48
C THR A 172 15.32 -3.66 -1.59
N PHE A 173 16.10 -2.82 -2.25
CA PHE A 173 15.67 -2.00 -3.38
C PHE A 173 16.34 -2.47 -4.67
N HIS A 174 15.55 -2.83 -5.68
CA HIS A 174 16.05 -3.52 -6.88
C HIS A 174 16.46 -2.59 -8.03
N SER A 175 16.26 -1.27 -7.90
CA SER A 175 16.66 -0.31 -8.94
C SER A 175 17.53 0.81 -8.39
N ASP A 176 18.34 1.40 -9.27
CA ASP A 176 19.14 2.58 -8.92
C ASP A 176 18.26 3.80 -8.62
N THR A 177 17.13 3.93 -9.30
CA THR A 177 16.16 4.99 -9.03
C THR A 177 15.61 4.89 -7.62
N ALA A 178 15.17 3.69 -7.19
CA ALA A 178 14.71 3.45 -5.83
C ALA A 178 15.81 3.72 -4.80
N THR A 179 17.04 3.28 -5.06
CA THR A 179 18.19 3.53 -4.19
C THR A 179 18.48 5.03 -4.04
N LYS A 180 18.41 5.80 -5.13
CA LYS A 180 18.55 7.26 -5.09
C LYS A 180 17.42 7.92 -4.28
N ALA A 181 16.18 7.45 -4.46
CA ALA A 181 15.03 7.94 -3.69
C ALA A 181 15.21 7.69 -2.19
N VAL A 182 15.67 6.51 -1.79
CA VAL A 182 15.96 6.16 -0.39
C VAL A 182 17.04 7.08 0.20
N ARG A 183 18.11 7.35 -0.52
CA ARG A 183 19.16 8.28 -0.05
C ARG A 183 18.62 9.69 0.14
N ARG A 184 17.86 10.21 -0.82
CA ARG A 184 17.21 11.53 -0.71
C ARG A 184 16.21 11.60 0.45
N PHE A 185 15.53 10.51 0.76
CA PHE A 185 14.71 10.42 1.95
C PHE A 185 15.56 10.52 3.22
N GLY A 186 16.70 9.84 3.28
CA GLY A 186 17.66 9.97 4.38
C GLY A 186 18.17 11.40 4.57
N ASP A 187 18.50 12.09 3.48
CA ASP A 187 18.91 13.50 3.51
C ASP A 187 17.76 14.42 3.98
N TRP A 188 16.53 14.11 3.57
CA TRP A 188 15.34 14.84 4.01
C TRP A 188 15.11 14.66 5.52
N LEU A 189 15.18 13.41 6.04
CA LEU A 189 15.10 13.13 7.48
C LEU A 189 16.14 13.91 8.27
N SER A 190 17.38 13.95 7.77
CA SER A 190 18.47 14.70 8.41
C SER A 190 18.19 16.20 8.48
N ARG A 191 17.75 16.79 7.37
CA ARG A 191 17.44 18.22 7.29
C ARG A 191 16.27 18.66 8.17
N ASN A 192 15.33 17.75 8.41
CA ASN A 192 14.17 17.99 9.25
C ASN A 192 14.36 17.57 10.72
N GLY A 193 15.59 17.29 11.15
CA GLY A 193 15.90 16.99 12.54
C GLY A 193 15.31 15.68 13.07
N SER A 194 15.01 14.74 12.16
CA SER A 194 14.42 13.45 12.53
C SER A 194 15.34 12.66 13.49
N ARG A 195 14.71 12.01 14.48
CA ARG A 195 15.40 11.07 15.39
C ARG A 195 15.70 9.72 14.74
N VAL A 196 15.19 9.47 13.54
CA VAL A 196 15.55 8.28 12.75
C VAL A 196 16.42 8.66 11.57
N ALA A 197 17.23 7.70 11.14
CA ALA A 197 18.08 7.80 9.97
C ALA A 197 17.90 6.60 9.06
N VAL A 198 18.14 6.79 7.77
CA VAL A 198 18.29 5.69 6.82
C VAL A 198 19.71 5.13 6.95
N VAL A 199 19.80 3.85 7.28
CA VAL A 199 21.07 3.14 7.41
C VAL A 199 21.23 2.17 6.24
N SER A 200 22.35 2.28 5.53
CA SER A 200 22.72 1.37 4.44
C SER A 200 23.49 0.16 4.99
N HIS A 201 23.11 -1.04 4.53
CA HIS A 201 23.79 -2.30 4.84
C HIS A 201 24.52 -2.91 3.63
N GLY A 202 24.79 -2.08 2.59
CA GLY A 202 25.35 -2.58 1.33
C GLY A 202 24.31 -3.31 0.46
N ASN A 203 24.71 -3.70 -0.75
CA ASN A 203 23.88 -4.47 -1.69
C ASN A 203 22.43 -3.95 -1.85
N ARG A 204 22.25 -2.62 -1.86
CA ARG A 204 20.94 -1.95 -1.96
C ARG A 204 19.97 -2.31 -0.82
N LYS A 205 20.47 -2.71 0.35
CA LYS A 205 19.68 -2.96 1.54
C LYS A 205 19.74 -1.76 2.47
N TYR A 206 18.58 -1.34 2.93
CA TYR A 206 18.42 -0.18 3.81
C TYR A 206 17.39 -0.48 4.90
N ARG A 207 17.54 0.17 6.02
CA ARG A 207 16.53 0.21 7.08
C ARG A 207 16.45 1.60 7.69
N LEU A 208 15.37 1.88 8.40
CA LEU A 208 15.34 2.97 9.35
C LEU A 208 15.94 2.50 10.69
N ALA A 209 16.66 3.38 11.34
CA ALA A 209 17.17 3.14 12.70
C ALA A 209 17.09 4.45 13.50
N SER A 210 16.88 4.34 14.81
CA SER A 210 16.98 5.49 15.71
C SER A 210 18.40 6.05 15.68
N ARG A 211 18.51 7.36 15.67
CA ARG A 211 19.80 8.03 15.86
C ARG A 211 20.21 7.89 17.34
N PRO A 212 21.46 7.61 17.64
CA PRO A 212 21.96 7.61 19.01
C PRO A 212 21.80 8.97 19.69
#